data_ec4a8778ee526b6fa4827f59c2516224
#
_entry.id   ec4a8778ee526b6fa4827f59c2516224
#
_cell.length_a   1.000
_cell.length_b   1.000
_cell.length_c   1.000
_cell.angle_alpha   90.00
_cell.angle_beta   90.00
_cell.angle_gamma   90.00
#
_symmetry.space_group_name_H-M   'P 1'
#
loop_
_entity.id
_entity.type
_entity.pdbx_description
1 polymer ?
#
loop_
_entity_poly.entity_id
_entity_poly.type
_entity_poly.pdbx_seq_one_letter_code
_entity_poly.pdbx_strand_id
1 'polypeptide(L)'
;MMPFYFGIDPTYILVIIGIAISGAASAYVNSTFRKYDQVRSSKHVTGTQAAQYILQKEQINDVGVQQIAGDLTDNYNSGNKMLSLSEATAQSTSVAAIGVAAHECGHAVQDHTNYVPLRLRAAIVPVANIGSTISFPLILIGVLFSWNQTLINIGILAFSLALIFQLVTLPVEFNASRRALSILSCLLYTSPSPRD
;
A
#
# COMPACT_ATOMS: atom_id res chain seq x y z
N MET A 1 -1.99 45.86 -24.06
CA MET A 1 -3.11 45.03 -23.62
C MET A 1 -2.87 43.64 -24.19
N MET A 2 -2.22 42.72 -23.41
CA MET A 2 -2.00 41.34 -23.88
C MET A 2 -3.32 40.58 -23.72
N PRO A 3 -3.80 39.88 -24.73
CA PRO A 3 -4.97 39.04 -24.58
C PRO A 3 -4.63 37.89 -23.62
N PHE A 4 -5.36 37.77 -22.53
CA PHE A 4 -5.34 36.58 -21.68
C PHE A 4 -5.87 35.40 -22.50
N TYR A 5 -4.98 34.66 -23.09
CA TYR A 5 -5.29 33.36 -23.65
C TYR A 5 -5.58 32.40 -22.48
N PHE A 6 -6.85 32.19 -22.17
CA PHE A 6 -7.29 31.06 -21.37
C PHE A 6 -7.16 29.77 -22.23
N GLY A 7 -5.94 29.46 -22.66
CA GLY A 7 -5.62 28.16 -23.21
C GLY A 7 -5.36 27.19 -22.05
N ILE A 8 -6.17 26.15 -21.93
CA ILE A 8 -5.87 25.06 -21.01
C ILE A 8 -4.52 24.48 -21.43
N ASP A 9 -3.49 24.61 -20.59
CA ASP A 9 -2.17 24.07 -20.87
C ASP A 9 -2.31 22.52 -21.01
N PRO A 10 -1.74 21.91 -22.05
CA PRO A 10 -1.82 20.46 -22.26
C PRO A 10 -1.36 19.62 -21.06
N THR A 11 -0.54 20.18 -20.16
CA THR A 11 -0.10 19.50 -18.93
C THR A 11 -1.25 19.21 -17.97
N TYR A 12 -2.33 20.01 -17.98
CA TYR A 12 -3.53 19.72 -17.18
C TYR A 12 -4.23 18.43 -17.62
N ILE A 13 -4.13 18.06 -18.90
CA ILE A 13 -4.68 16.80 -19.41
C ILE A 13 -3.99 15.62 -18.72
N LEU A 14 -2.66 15.68 -18.53
CA LEU A 14 -1.91 14.65 -17.83
C LEU A 14 -2.36 14.52 -16.37
N VAL A 15 -2.62 15.62 -15.70
CA VAL A 15 -3.13 15.63 -14.32
C VAL A 15 -4.52 14.98 -14.26
N ILE A 16 -5.43 15.34 -15.18
CA ILE A 16 -6.78 14.76 -15.27
C ILE A 16 -6.70 13.25 -15.51
N ILE A 17 -5.84 12.81 -16.43
CA ILE A 17 -5.62 11.38 -16.71
C ILE A 17 -5.10 10.68 -15.44
N GLY A 18 -4.13 11.26 -14.74
CA GLY A 18 -3.60 10.72 -13.49
C GLY A 18 -4.67 10.55 -12.41
N ILE A 19 -5.51 11.58 -12.22
CA ILE A 19 -6.64 11.53 -11.27
C ILE A 19 -7.64 10.44 -11.69
N ALA A 20 -7.99 10.36 -12.97
CA ALA A 20 -8.93 9.37 -13.48
C ALA A 20 -8.43 7.93 -13.27
N ILE A 21 -7.15 7.67 -13.60
CA ILE A 21 -6.53 6.35 -13.39
C ILE A 21 -6.49 6.00 -11.90
N SER A 22 -6.08 6.93 -11.04
CA SER A 22 -6.02 6.72 -9.59
C SER A 22 -7.40 6.45 -9.01
N GLY A 23 -8.42 7.24 -9.42
CA GLY A 23 -9.79 7.03 -9.00
C GLY A 23 -10.35 5.68 -9.46
N ALA A 24 -10.11 5.30 -10.70
CA ALA A 24 -10.52 4.00 -11.25
C ALA A 24 -9.84 2.84 -10.50
N ALA A 25 -8.54 2.94 -10.20
CA ALA A 25 -7.80 1.93 -9.44
C ALA A 25 -8.37 1.79 -8.01
N SER A 26 -8.62 2.91 -7.32
CA SER A 26 -9.22 2.89 -5.99
C SER A 26 -10.63 2.28 -5.99
N ALA A 27 -11.46 2.64 -6.96
CA ALA A 27 -12.80 2.07 -7.12
C ALA A 27 -12.74 0.56 -7.39
N TYR A 28 -11.79 0.11 -8.22
CA TYR A 28 -11.58 -1.30 -8.52
C TYR A 28 -11.16 -2.10 -7.28
N VAL A 29 -10.21 -1.59 -6.48
CA VAL A 29 -9.79 -2.24 -5.23
C VAL A 29 -10.95 -2.35 -4.26
N ASN A 30 -11.67 -1.25 -4.01
CA ASN A 30 -12.80 -1.23 -3.08
C ASN A 30 -13.94 -2.16 -3.53
N SER A 31 -14.27 -2.18 -4.82
CA SER A 31 -15.31 -3.07 -5.35
C SER A 31 -14.91 -4.53 -5.26
N THR A 32 -13.65 -4.85 -5.52
CA THR A 32 -13.10 -6.20 -5.39
C THR A 32 -13.12 -6.66 -3.94
N PHE A 33 -12.67 -5.82 -3.01
CA PHE A 33 -12.73 -6.12 -1.58
C PHE A 33 -14.17 -6.43 -1.16
N ARG A 34 -15.13 -5.54 -1.44
CA ARG A 34 -16.55 -5.74 -1.10
C ARG A 34 -17.14 -7.02 -1.68
N LYS A 35 -16.78 -7.37 -2.92
CA LYS A 35 -17.23 -8.59 -3.56
C LYS A 35 -16.76 -9.83 -2.80
N TYR A 36 -15.49 -9.91 -2.46
CA TYR A 36 -14.91 -11.08 -1.79
C TYR A 36 -15.08 -11.05 -0.25
N ASP A 37 -15.46 -9.93 0.31
CA ASP A 37 -15.84 -9.83 1.71
C ASP A 37 -17.18 -10.54 2.01
N GLN A 38 -18.04 -10.67 0.99
CA GLN A 38 -19.28 -11.47 1.10
C GLN A 38 -19.04 -12.97 0.99
N VAL A 39 -17.87 -13.41 0.55
CA VAL A 39 -17.53 -14.83 0.37
C VAL A 39 -16.81 -15.35 1.60
N ARG A 40 -17.43 -16.27 2.32
CA ARG A 40 -16.81 -16.92 3.47
C ARG A 40 -15.75 -17.92 3.04
N SER A 41 -14.64 -17.94 3.77
CA SER A 41 -13.61 -18.95 3.59
C SER A 41 -14.12 -20.34 3.94
N SER A 42 -13.71 -21.36 3.19
CA SER A 42 -14.07 -22.76 3.44
C SER A 42 -13.63 -23.28 4.83
N LYS A 43 -12.59 -22.69 5.41
CA LYS A 43 -12.08 -23.06 6.74
C LYS A 43 -12.66 -22.26 7.89
N HIS A 44 -13.50 -21.26 7.62
CA HIS A 44 -14.15 -20.41 8.62
C HIS A 44 -13.21 -19.80 9.68
N VAL A 45 -11.94 -19.59 9.34
CA VAL A 45 -10.97 -18.92 10.21
C VAL A 45 -11.02 -17.41 10.00
N THR A 46 -10.72 -16.66 11.06
CA THR A 46 -10.62 -15.20 10.98
C THR A 46 -9.30 -14.75 10.36
N GLY A 47 -9.23 -13.49 9.92
CA GLY A 47 -7.97 -12.92 9.41
C GLY A 47 -6.83 -13.01 10.43
N THR A 48 -7.12 -12.76 11.73
CA THR A 48 -6.12 -12.94 12.80
C THR A 48 -5.64 -14.37 12.91
N GLN A 49 -6.54 -15.35 12.89
CA GLN A 49 -6.16 -16.77 12.95
C GLN A 49 -5.37 -17.20 11.72
N ALA A 50 -5.76 -16.71 10.54
CA ALA A 50 -5.03 -16.96 9.30
C ALA A 50 -3.61 -16.39 9.37
N ALA A 51 -3.45 -15.16 9.84
CA ALA A 51 -2.14 -14.52 10.01
C ALA A 51 -1.25 -15.31 10.97
N GLN A 52 -1.77 -15.67 12.15
CA GLN A 52 -1.04 -16.47 13.15
C GLN A 52 -0.59 -17.81 12.58
N TYR A 53 -1.48 -18.49 11.85
CA TYR A 53 -1.17 -19.76 11.22
C TYR A 53 -0.09 -19.64 10.13
N ILE A 54 -0.15 -18.58 9.33
CA ILE A 54 0.84 -18.29 8.29
C ILE A 54 2.21 -18.04 8.93
N LEU A 55 2.28 -17.15 9.93
CA LEU A 55 3.53 -16.83 10.64
C LEU A 55 4.14 -18.08 11.27
N GLN A 56 3.33 -18.91 11.92
CA GLN A 56 3.79 -20.17 12.50
C GLN A 56 4.35 -21.14 11.46
N LYS A 57 3.67 -21.27 10.31
CA LYS A 57 4.12 -22.14 9.21
C LYS A 57 5.44 -21.68 8.60
N GLU A 58 5.61 -20.37 8.45
CA GLU A 58 6.84 -19.75 7.94
C GLU A 58 7.93 -19.65 9.02
N GLN A 59 7.70 -20.21 10.23
CA GLN A 59 8.62 -20.22 11.38
C GLN A 59 9.01 -18.81 11.86
N ILE A 60 8.10 -17.83 11.69
CA ILE A 60 8.28 -16.47 12.14
C ILE A 60 7.66 -16.32 13.53
N ASN A 61 8.49 -16.31 14.57
CA ASN A 61 8.07 -16.31 15.97
C ASN A 61 8.25 -14.94 16.65
N ASP A 62 8.89 -14.00 15.99
CA ASP A 62 9.23 -12.67 16.49
C ASP A 62 8.23 -11.58 16.04
N VAL A 63 7.16 -11.96 15.35
CA VAL A 63 6.12 -11.04 14.87
C VAL A 63 4.86 -11.20 15.69
N GLY A 64 4.45 -10.10 16.36
CA GLY A 64 3.16 -10.01 17.05
C GLY A 64 2.02 -9.66 16.09
N VAL A 65 0.81 -10.16 16.38
CA VAL A 65 -0.42 -9.80 15.66
C VAL A 65 -1.33 -9.01 16.57
N GLN A 66 -1.77 -7.82 16.15
CA GLN A 66 -2.69 -6.97 16.91
C GLN A 66 -3.84 -6.50 16.02
N GLN A 67 -4.97 -6.19 16.65
CA GLN A 67 -6.09 -5.52 16.01
C GLN A 67 -5.96 -4.01 16.22
N ILE A 68 -6.26 -3.24 15.17
CA ILE A 68 -6.30 -1.77 15.21
C ILE A 68 -7.65 -1.27 14.70
N ALA A 69 -8.02 -0.06 15.09
CA ALA A 69 -9.23 0.59 14.61
C ALA A 69 -9.10 1.02 13.13
N GLY A 70 -10.22 1.09 12.43
CA GLY A 70 -10.34 1.55 11.05
C GLY A 70 -10.64 0.42 10.07
N ASP A 71 -10.87 0.83 8.81
CA ASP A 71 -11.12 -0.07 7.70
C ASP A 71 -9.93 0.00 6.73
N LEU A 72 -9.40 -1.16 6.31
CA LEU A 72 -8.26 -1.26 5.39
C LEU A 72 -7.02 -0.48 5.87
N THR A 73 -6.82 -0.42 7.18
CA THR A 73 -5.63 0.17 7.81
C THR A 73 -4.55 -0.87 8.12
N ASP A 74 -4.75 -2.07 7.59
CA ASP A 74 -3.86 -3.21 7.77
C ASP A 74 -2.42 -2.85 7.37
N ASN A 75 -1.45 -3.26 8.16
CA ASN A 75 -0.04 -3.04 7.86
C ASN A 75 0.89 -3.96 8.64
N TYR A 76 2.05 -4.23 8.08
CA TYR A 76 3.19 -4.80 8.78
C TYR A 76 4.26 -3.75 9.03
N ASN A 77 4.71 -3.63 10.27
CA ASN A 77 5.79 -2.74 10.68
C ASN A 77 7.03 -3.55 11.05
N SER A 78 8.05 -3.50 10.19
CA SER A 78 9.31 -4.21 10.38
C SER A 78 10.16 -3.66 11.54
N GLY A 79 9.93 -2.39 11.95
CA GLY A 79 10.68 -1.75 13.02
C GLY A 79 10.34 -2.29 14.42
N ASN A 80 9.08 -2.58 14.66
CA ASN A 80 8.58 -3.13 15.93
C ASN A 80 8.08 -4.58 15.82
N LYS A 81 8.21 -5.19 14.64
CA LYS A 81 7.76 -6.57 14.38
C LYS A 81 6.29 -6.79 14.69
N MET A 82 5.45 -5.84 14.32
CA MET A 82 4.01 -5.91 14.56
C MET A 82 3.24 -5.98 13.25
N LEU A 83 2.35 -6.95 13.15
CA LEU A 83 1.35 -7.09 12.11
C LEU A 83 0.03 -6.58 12.67
N SER A 84 -0.42 -5.44 12.15
CA SER A 84 -1.63 -4.77 12.60
C SER A 84 -2.74 -5.03 11.60
N LEU A 85 -3.86 -5.58 12.06
CA LEU A 85 -5.04 -5.87 11.24
C LEU A 85 -6.20 -4.96 11.67
N SER A 86 -6.88 -4.35 10.71
CA SER A 86 -8.11 -3.60 10.94
C SER A 86 -9.23 -4.50 11.49
N GLU A 87 -10.23 -3.91 12.13
CA GLU A 87 -11.38 -4.68 12.65
C GLU A 87 -12.06 -5.50 11.55
N ALA A 88 -12.23 -4.91 10.37
CA ALA A 88 -12.82 -5.55 9.22
C ALA A 88 -12.05 -6.79 8.76
N THR A 89 -10.72 -6.78 8.91
CA THR A 89 -9.84 -7.91 8.54
C THR A 89 -9.67 -8.90 9.70
N ALA A 90 -9.41 -8.40 10.90
CA ALA A 90 -9.02 -9.23 12.05
C ALA A 90 -10.09 -10.25 12.44
N GLN A 91 -11.35 -9.84 12.45
CA GLN A 91 -12.48 -10.63 12.94
C GLN A 91 -13.28 -11.32 11.83
N SER A 92 -13.13 -10.87 10.60
CA SER A 92 -13.86 -11.43 9.45
C SER A 92 -13.31 -12.80 9.03
N THR A 93 -14.22 -13.68 8.62
CA THR A 93 -13.89 -14.99 8.01
C THR A 93 -13.99 -14.95 6.50
N SER A 94 -14.05 -13.77 5.89
CA SER A 94 -14.18 -13.59 4.45
C SER A 94 -12.87 -13.91 3.70
N VAL A 95 -13.03 -14.27 2.42
CA VAL A 95 -11.88 -14.47 1.52
C VAL A 95 -11.06 -13.19 1.39
N ALA A 96 -11.72 -12.01 1.37
CA ALA A 96 -11.05 -10.71 1.33
C ALA A 96 -10.17 -10.49 2.57
N ALA A 97 -10.71 -10.71 3.77
CA ALA A 97 -9.99 -10.54 5.02
C ALA A 97 -8.76 -11.47 5.10
N ILE A 98 -8.91 -12.72 4.72
CA ILE A 98 -7.79 -13.67 4.68
C ILE A 98 -6.75 -13.25 3.65
N GLY A 99 -7.18 -12.73 2.49
CA GLY A 99 -6.28 -12.24 1.45
C GLY A 99 -5.44 -11.05 1.93
N VAL A 100 -6.06 -10.09 2.63
CA VAL A 100 -5.37 -8.93 3.22
C VAL A 100 -4.41 -9.40 4.32
N ALA A 101 -4.86 -10.23 5.26
CA ALA A 101 -4.00 -10.76 6.32
C ALA A 101 -2.80 -11.53 5.76
N ALA A 102 -2.99 -12.33 4.70
CA ALA A 102 -1.91 -13.04 4.03
C ALA A 102 -0.94 -12.09 3.31
N HIS A 103 -1.42 -10.98 2.74
CA HIS A 103 -0.58 -9.96 2.12
C HIS A 103 0.35 -9.32 3.16
N GLU A 104 -0.18 -8.93 4.33
CA GLU A 104 0.63 -8.37 5.42
C GLU A 104 1.63 -9.40 5.98
N CYS A 105 1.24 -10.67 6.06
CA CYS A 105 2.19 -11.75 6.35
C CYS A 105 3.26 -11.87 5.25
N GLY A 106 2.94 -11.59 4.00
CA GLY A 106 3.92 -11.53 2.91
C GLY A 106 5.03 -10.53 3.18
N HIS A 107 4.72 -9.37 3.77
CA HIS A 107 5.73 -8.39 4.23
C HIS A 107 6.55 -8.92 5.42
N ALA A 108 5.92 -9.62 6.35
CA ALA A 108 6.66 -10.26 7.46
C ALA A 108 7.64 -11.33 6.94
N VAL A 109 7.24 -12.11 5.94
CA VAL A 109 8.13 -13.09 5.28
C VAL A 109 9.26 -12.40 4.50
N GLN A 110 8.99 -11.26 3.84
CA GLN A 110 10.03 -10.46 3.21
C GLN A 110 11.07 -9.99 4.22
N ASP A 111 10.63 -9.50 5.36
CA ASP A 111 11.52 -9.04 6.43
C ASP A 111 12.33 -10.19 7.01
N HIS A 112 11.68 -11.31 7.32
CA HIS A 112 12.33 -12.53 7.83
C HIS A 112 13.41 -13.07 6.85
N THR A 113 13.14 -13.01 5.55
CA THR A 113 14.08 -13.43 4.50
C THR A 113 15.09 -12.37 4.08
N ASN A 114 15.13 -11.23 4.78
CA ASN A 114 16.03 -10.11 4.47
C ASN A 114 15.91 -9.60 3.02
N TYR A 115 14.67 -9.47 2.51
CA TYR A 115 14.41 -9.01 1.16
C TYR A 115 14.90 -7.57 0.95
N VAL A 116 15.94 -7.40 0.12
CA VAL A 116 16.65 -6.13 -0.07
C VAL A 116 15.72 -4.95 -0.45
N PRO A 117 14.75 -5.09 -1.38
CA PRO A 117 13.85 -3.98 -1.70
C PRO A 117 13.01 -3.48 -0.52
N LEU A 118 12.59 -4.35 0.41
CA LEU A 118 11.87 -3.93 1.61
C LEU A 118 12.76 -3.07 2.53
N ARG A 119 14.03 -3.44 2.69
CA ARG A 119 15.00 -2.65 3.46
C ARG A 119 15.28 -1.29 2.82
N LEU A 120 15.42 -1.27 1.49
CA LEU A 120 15.58 -0.03 0.74
C LEU A 120 14.36 0.88 0.91
N ARG A 121 13.13 0.32 0.78
CA ARG A 121 11.89 1.04 1.07
C ARG A 121 11.92 1.65 2.47
N ALA A 122 12.24 0.86 3.49
CA ALA A 122 12.28 1.33 4.87
C ALA A 122 13.29 2.48 5.09
N ALA A 123 14.45 2.43 4.43
CA ALA A 123 15.46 3.49 4.50
C ALA A 123 15.01 4.79 3.80
N ILE A 124 14.22 4.70 2.73
CA ILE A 124 13.77 5.85 1.95
C ILE A 124 12.52 6.52 2.57
N VAL A 125 11.67 5.79 3.31
CA VAL A 125 10.43 6.29 3.92
C VAL A 125 10.59 7.65 4.62
N PRO A 126 11.53 7.84 5.57
CA PRO A 126 11.64 9.12 6.27
C PRO A 126 12.00 10.27 5.34
N VAL A 127 12.87 10.03 4.36
CA VAL A 127 13.28 11.04 3.37
C VAL A 127 12.12 11.39 2.45
N ALA A 128 11.37 10.39 1.97
CA ALA A 128 10.20 10.60 1.13
C ALA A 128 9.08 11.35 1.86
N ASN A 129 8.84 11.04 3.13
CA ASN A 129 7.84 11.71 3.95
C ASN A 129 8.20 13.20 4.18
N ILE A 130 9.45 13.50 4.52
CA ILE A 130 9.92 14.89 4.64
C ILE A 130 9.77 15.60 3.28
N GLY A 131 10.27 15.01 2.21
CA GLY A 131 10.21 15.55 0.86
C GLY A 131 8.78 15.87 0.41
N SER A 132 7.84 14.94 0.58
CA SER A 132 6.43 15.15 0.22
C SER A 132 5.75 16.23 1.07
N THR A 133 6.07 16.29 2.36
CA THR A 133 5.47 17.28 3.28
C THR A 133 5.93 18.71 2.97
N ILE A 134 7.23 18.91 2.67
CA ILE A 134 7.77 20.24 2.41
C ILE A 134 7.63 20.71 0.96
N SER A 135 7.41 19.81 0.01
CA SER A 135 7.36 20.12 -1.42
C SER A 135 6.30 21.16 -1.76
N PHE A 136 5.05 20.92 -1.37
CA PHE A 136 3.95 21.85 -1.67
C PHE A 136 4.11 23.22 -1.01
N PRO A 137 4.42 23.36 0.29
CA PRO A 137 4.74 24.63 0.90
C PRO A 137 5.88 25.38 0.20
N LEU A 138 6.96 24.71 -0.21
CA LEU A 138 8.07 25.34 -0.91
C LEU A 138 7.68 25.88 -2.28
N ILE A 139 6.89 25.11 -3.05
CA ILE A 139 6.37 25.56 -4.34
C ILE A 139 5.44 26.76 -4.14
N LEU A 140 4.52 26.69 -3.19
CA LEU A 140 3.58 27.78 -2.91
C LEU A 140 4.31 29.06 -2.49
N ILE A 141 5.26 28.97 -1.58
CA ILE A 141 6.09 30.12 -1.16
C ILE A 141 6.86 30.66 -2.37
N GLY A 142 7.45 29.80 -3.19
CA GLY A 142 8.16 30.21 -4.39
C GLY A 142 7.31 31.01 -5.35
N VAL A 143 6.05 30.61 -5.55
CA VAL A 143 5.06 31.34 -6.38
C VAL A 143 4.69 32.68 -5.75
N LEU A 144 4.42 32.72 -4.43
CA LEU A 144 4.06 33.95 -3.71
C LEU A 144 5.20 34.98 -3.64
N PHE A 145 6.45 34.52 -3.56
CA PHE A 145 7.64 35.39 -3.57
C PHE A 145 8.12 35.64 -5.01
N SER A 146 7.26 36.27 -5.81
CA SER A 146 7.57 36.74 -7.17
C SER A 146 8.12 35.65 -8.10
N TRP A 147 7.54 34.44 -8.03
CA TRP A 147 7.99 33.29 -8.84
C TRP A 147 9.46 32.93 -8.63
N ASN A 148 9.88 32.87 -7.36
CA ASN A 148 11.23 32.47 -7.04
C ASN A 148 11.54 31.05 -7.54
N GLN A 149 12.26 30.99 -8.66
CA GLN A 149 12.54 29.73 -9.37
C GLN A 149 13.35 28.75 -8.50
N THR A 150 14.20 29.24 -7.61
CA THR A 150 15.01 28.39 -6.72
C THR A 150 14.12 27.62 -5.75
N LEU A 151 13.16 28.30 -5.11
CA LEU A 151 12.22 27.65 -4.18
C LEU A 151 11.32 26.65 -4.90
N ILE A 152 10.85 27.02 -6.08
CA ILE A 152 10.01 26.11 -6.92
C ILE A 152 10.80 24.86 -7.30
N ASN A 153 12.05 25.01 -7.75
CA ASN A 153 12.89 23.87 -8.16
C ASN A 153 13.22 22.96 -6.98
N ILE A 154 13.49 23.51 -5.79
CA ILE A 154 13.72 22.72 -4.58
C ILE A 154 12.44 21.95 -4.21
N GLY A 155 11.27 22.57 -4.31
CA GLY A 155 9.99 21.92 -4.06
C GLY A 155 9.71 20.76 -5.06
N ILE A 156 10.01 20.96 -6.34
CA ILE A 156 9.88 19.91 -7.36
C ILE A 156 10.86 18.76 -7.08
N LEU A 157 12.11 19.07 -6.71
CA LEU A 157 13.08 18.04 -6.35
C LEU A 157 12.62 17.25 -5.12
N ALA A 158 12.11 17.92 -4.09
CA ALA A 158 11.55 17.27 -2.91
C ALA A 158 10.37 16.37 -3.25
N PHE A 159 9.47 16.79 -4.15
CA PHE A 159 8.37 15.96 -4.65
C PHE A 159 8.85 14.74 -5.43
N SER A 160 9.93 14.87 -6.19
CA SER A 160 10.52 13.77 -6.95
C SER A 160 11.01 12.61 -6.06
N LEU A 161 11.37 12.88 -4.80
CA LEU A 161 11.70 11.84 -3.82
C LEU A 161 10.50 10.94 -3.51
N ALA A 162 9.29 11.51 -3.46
CA ALA A 162 8.06 10.73 -3.30
C ALA A 162 7.83 9.80 -4.51
N LEU A 163 8.09 10.26 -5.73
CA LEU A 163 8.01 9.42 -6.92
C LEU A 163 9.01 8.25 -6.87
N ILE A 164 10.25 8.52 -6.51
CA ILE A 164 11.28 7.48 -6.35
C ILE A 164 10.83 6.45 -5.30
N PHE A 165 10.29 6.90 -4.17
CA PHE A 165 9.74 6.03 -3.14
C PHE A 165 8.63 5.12 -3.69
N GLN A 166 7.70 5.65 -4.48
CA GLN A 166 6.63 4.85 -5.11
C GLN A 166 7.22 3.77 -6.04
N LEU A 167 8.21 4.12 -6.87
CA LEU A 167 8.85 3.16 -7.75
C LEU A 167 9.59 2.04 -7.01
N VAL A 168 10.23 2.35 -5.88
CA VAL A 168 10.88 1.35 -5.01
C VAL A 168 9.86 0.48 -4.29
N THR A 169 8.69 1.03 -3.98
CA THR A 169 7.62 0.30 -3.28
C THR A 169 6.94 -0.74 -4.19
N LEU A 170 6.80 -0.50 -5.48
CA LEU A 170 6.12 -1.42 -6.40
C LEU A 170 6.65 -2.88 -6.36
N PRO A 171 7.96 -3.15 -6.49
CA PRO A 171 8.47 -4.52 -6.41
C PRO A 171 8.25 -5.17 -5.04
N VAL A 172 8.19 -4.38 -3.97
CA VAL A 172 7.90 -4.87 -2.61
C VAL A 172 6.46 -5.37 -2.55
N GLU A 173 5.50 -4.56 -3.01
CA GLU A 173 4.07 -4.90 -3.00
C GLU A 173 3.76 -6.11 -3.90
N PHE A 174 4.31 -6.15 -5.12
CA PHE A 174 4.13 -7.30 -6.01
C PHE A 174 4.73 -8.59 -5.43
N ASN A 175 5.87 -8.51 -4.77
CA ASN A 175 6.49 -9.67 -4.16
C ASN A 175 5.70 -10.13 -2.92
N ALA A 176 5.21 -9.23 -2.06
CA ALA A 176 4.35 -9.57 -0.92
C ALA A 176 3.07 -10.27 -1.38
N SER A 177 2.38 -9.72 -2.38
CA SER A 177 1.18 -10.33 -2.97
C SER A 177 1.46 -11.72 -3.56
N ARG A 178 2.58 -11.90 -4.26
CA ARG A 178 2.97 -13.20 -4.82
C ARG A 178 3.24 -14.24 -3.73
N ARG A 179 3.91 -13.84 -2.63
CA ARG A 179 4.14 -14.70 -1.46
C ARG A 179 2.81 -15.07 -0.80
N ALA A 180 1.92 -14.10 -0.59
CA ALA A 180 0.58 -14.34 -0.05
C ALA A 180 -0.19 -15.39 -0.86
N LEU A 181 -0.25 -15.25 -2.19
CA LEU A 181 -0.90 -16.21 -3.06
C LEU A 181 -0.27 -17.61 -2.98
N SER A 182 1.06 -17.69 -2.96
CA SER A 182 1.77 -18.97 -2.81
C SER A 182 1.44 -19.64 -1.48
N ILE A 183 1.44 -18.89 -0.39
CA ILE A 183 1.13 -19.40 0.96
C ILE A 183 -0.33 -19.88 1.02
N LEU A 184 -1.28 -19.07 0.54
CA LEU A 184 -2.69 -19.42 0.54
C LEU A 184 -2.99 -20.66 -0.31
N SER A 185 -2.34 -20.81 -1.46
CA SER A 185 -2.49 -22.00 -2.29
C SER A 185 -1.97 -23.26 -1.59
N CYS A 186 -0.84 -23.18 -0.90
CA CYS A 186 -0.30 -24.29 -0.10
C CYS A 186 -1.17 -24.64 1.10
N LEU A 187 -1.93 -23.68 1.64
CA LEU A 187 -2.80 -23.88 2.79
C LEU A 187 -4.22 -24.32 2.43
N LEU A 188 -4.52 -24.46 1.14
CA LEU A 188 -5.88 -24.75 0.63
C LEU A 188 -6.93 -23.72 1.12
N TYR A 189 -6.52 -22.46 1.30
CA TYR A 189 -7.46 -21.35 1.53
C TYR A 189 -8.05 -20.81 0.23
N THR A 190 -7.75 -21.46 -0.90
CA THR A 190 -8.32 -21.10 -2.19
C THR A 190 -9.84 -21.28 -2.17
N SER A 191 -10.53 -20.35 -2.83
CA SER A 191 -11.96 -20.37 -3.05
C SER A 191 -12.44 -21.74 -3.52
N PRO A 192 -13.73 -22.09 -3.28
CA PRO A 192 -14.30 -23.31 -3.81
C PRO A 192 -14.00 -23.43 -5.30
N SER A 193 -13.58 -24.64 -5.70
CA SER A 193 -13.33 -24.95 -7.11
C SER A 193 -14.53 -24.51 -7.95
N PRO A 194 -14.35 -23.93 -9.14
CA PRO A 194 -15.46 -23.62 -10.03
C PRO A 194 -16.27 -24.85 -10.47
N ARG A 195 -16.02 -26.01 -9.87
CA ARG A 195 -16.68 -27.30 -10.19
C ARG A 195 -17.60 -27.81 -9.10
N ASP A 196 -17.83 -27.05 -8.02
CA ASP A 196 -18.78 -27.41 -6.96
C ASP A 196 -20.03 -26.54 -7.05
#